data_e82471a51e3e7e247fedf5908095c7f5
#
_entry.id   e82471a51e3e7e247fedf5908095c7f5
#
_cell.length_a   1.000
_cell.length_b   1.000
_cell.length_c   1.000
_cell.angle_alpha   90.00
_cell.angle_beta   90.00
_cell.angle_gamma   90.00
#
_symmetry.space_group_name_H-M   'P 1'
#
loop_
_entity.id
_entity.type
_entity.pdbx_description
1 polymer ?
#
loop_
_entity_poly.entity_id
_entity_poly.type
_entity_poly.pdbx_seq_one_letter_code
_entity_poly.pdbx_strand_id
1 'polypeptide(L)'
;MRPARLAPDVSTADSIITKAQELRRLHDDPELLVVVNVWDAITATTVANTPGTRALATASHGIAAARGYPDGEVIPRDEMIAEVGLIARQTELPVTADLEAGYGDPGGTIARAIDVGVVGANLEDQLRPLSEAVAAVEAAVAAGESAGVPFALNARTDAWIRGGGRDPQEILDDAIERGRAYLDAGATSFFCPGKLDEDTIRALVDALGERKVNVIGVPGMPSTQRLGELGVARVSFGPWSQNVALTALASLAEDAYAGGGLPEGTRKLN
;
A
#
# COMPACT_ATOMS: atom_id res chain seq x y z
N MET A 1 -2.66 -9.11 -36.33
CA MET A 1 -2.01 -9.32 -35.03
C MET A 1 -0.91 -8.28 -34.91
N ARG A 2 -1.12 -7.18 -34.15
CA ARG A 2 -0.06 -6.21 -33.87
C ARG A 2 0.76 -6.76 -32.70
N PRO A 3 2.11 -6.72 -32.78
CA PRO A 3 2.93 -7.12 -31.64
C PRO A 3 2.64 -6.17 -30.48
N ALA A 4 2.51 -6.74 -29.27
CA ALA A 4 2.42 -5.99 -28.04
C ALA A 4 3.62 -5.02 -27.99
N ARG A 5 3.38 -3.73 -27.84
CA ARG A 5 4.44 -2.76 -27.56
C ARG A 5 5.01 -3.14 -26.20
N LEU A 6 6.26 -3.55 -26.18
CA LEU A 6 7.08 -3.51 -24.98
C LEU A 6 7.01 -2.07 -24.46
N ALA A 7 6.70 -1.91 -23.18
CA ALA A 7 6.72 -0.63 -22.52
C ALA A 7 8.09 0.05 -22.73
N PRO A 8 8.13 1.39 -22.83
CA PRO A 8 9.39 2.10 -23.05
C PRO A 8 10.37 1.80 -21.92
N ASP A 9 11.61 1.63 -22.32
CA ASP A 9 12.77 1.39 -21.47
C ASP A 9 12.93 2.56 -20.46
N VAL A 10 13.11 2.20 -19.19
CA VAL A 10 13.52 3.02 -18.03
C VAL A 10 12.86 4.41 -17.95
N SER A 11 12.01 4.60 -16.95
CA SER A 11 11.51 5.92 -16.57
C SER A 11 12.73 6.83 -16.34
N THR A 12 12.83 7.90 -17.13
CA THR A 12 13.83 8.94 -16.89
C THR A 12 13.64 9.49 -15.47
N ALA A 13 14.69 10.01 -14.84
CA ALA A 13 14.61 10.61 -13.50
C ALA A 13 13.44 11.61 -13.38
N ASP A 14 13.17 12.38 -14.45
CA ASP A 14 12.05 13.31 -14.53
C ASP A 14 10.68 12.62 -14.41
N SER A 15 10.52 11.41 -14.97
CA SER A 15 9.29 10.63 -14.87
C SER A 15 9.04 10.12 -13.44
N ILE A 16 10.09 9.67 -12.74
CA ILE A 16 9.96 9.22 -11.33
C ILE A 16 9.57 10.39 -10.43
N ILE A 17 10.22 11.56 -10.59
CA ILE A 17 9.91 12.77 -9.83
C ILE A 17 8.45 13.20 -10.07
N THR A 18 8.00 13.19 -11.33
CA THR A 18 6.61 13.54 -11.68
C THR A 18 5.61 12.60 -11.04
N LYS A 19 5.85 11.27 -11.08
CA LYS A 19 5.00 10.27 -10.43
C LYS A 19 4.99 10.44 -8.91
N ALA A 20 6.14 10.75 -8.30
CA ALA A 20 6.24 10.99 -6.86
C ALA A 20 5.48 12.26 -6.43
N GLN A 21 5.60 13.34 -7.18
CA GLN A 21 4.83 14.57 -6.96
C GLN A 21 3.34 14.32 -7.08
N GLU A 22 2.91 13.58 -8.08
CA GLU A 22 1.50 13.22 -8.26
C GLU A 22 0.99 12.36 -7.09
N LEU A 23 1.77 11.37 -6.62
CA LEU A 23 1.36 10.55 -5.48
C LEU A 23 1.19 11.41 -4.21
N ARG A 24 2.11 12.35 -3.95
CA ARG A 24 1.98 13.28 -2.81
C ARG A 24 0.76 14.17 -2.96
N ARG A 25 0.54 14.75 -4.14
CA ARG A 25 -0.64 15.55 -4.44
C ARG A 25 -1.93 14.77 -4.16
N LEU A 26 -1.98 13.49 -4.55
CA LEU A 26 -3.13 12.62 -4.30
C LEU A 26 -3.40 12.36 -2.80
N HIS A 27 -2.38 12.37 -1.95
CA HIS A 27 -2.58 12.27 -0.49
C HIS A 27 -3.15 13.57 0.10
N ASP A 28 -2.82 14.73 -0.46
CA ASP A 28 -3.31 16.03 -0.02
C ASP A 28 -4.62 16.46 -0.72
N ASP A 29 -5.10 15.68 -1.72
CA ASP A 29 -6.32 15.94 -2.47
C ASP A 29 -7.56 15.88 -1.55
N PRO A 30 -8.53 16.80 -1.67
CA PRO A 30 -9.81 16.69 -0.96
C PRO A 30 -10.56 15.38 -1.22
N GLU A 31 -10.38 14.78 -2.39
CA GLU A 31 -10.95 13.49 -2.73
C GLU A 31 -10.11 12.35 -2.14
N LEU A 32 -10.78 11.40 -1.48
CA LEU A 32 -10.12 10.20 -0.92
C LEU A 32 -9.33 9.45 -1.99
N LEU A 33 -8.07 9.16 -1.72
CA LEU A 33 -7.27 8.27 -2.56
C LEU A 33 -7.63 6.80 -2.27
N VAL A 34 -8.31 6.18 -3.22
CA VAL A 34 -8.61 4.74 -3.17
C VAL A 34 -7.57 4.00 -4.00
N VAL A 35 -6.84 3.06 -3.39
CA VAL A 35 -5.85 2.22 -4.08
C VAL A 35 -6.17 0.74 -3.90
N VAL A 36 -6.36 0.04 -5.01
CA VAL A 36 -6.52 -1.42 -5.00
C VAL A 36 -5.14 -2.06 -5.02
N ASN A 37 -4.91 -2.98 -4.08
CA ASN A 37 -3.61 -3.65 -3.98
C ASN A 37 -3.45 -4.70 -5.08
N VAL A 38 -2.26 -4.73 -5.68
CA VAL A 38 -1.84 -5.65 -6.73
C VAL A 38 -0.61 -6.43 -6.27
N TRP A 39 -0.34 -7.60 -6.88
CA TRP A 39 0.73 -8.50 -6.43
C TRP A 39 1.56 -9.09 -7.56
N ASP A 40 1.21 -8.78 -8.82
CA ASP A 40 1.94 -9.20 -10.02
C ASP A 40 1.65 -8.27 -11.22
N ALA A 41 2.32 -8.53 -12.34
CA ALA A 41 2.21 -7.74 -13.55
C ALA A 41 0.79 -7.71 -14.14
N ILE A 42 0.07 -8.84 -14.12
CA ILE A 42 -1.25 -8.92 -14.74
C ILE A 42 -2.31 -8.22 -13.89
N THR A 43 -2.24 -8.31 -12.57
CA THR A 43 -3.12 -7.57 -11.68
C THR A 43 -2.84 -6.07 -11.74
N ALA A 44 -1.55 -5.67 -11.84
CA ALA A 44 -1.17 -4.28 -12.05
C ALA A 44 -1.77 -3.72 -13.35
N THR A 45 -1.64 -4.43 -14.47
CA THR A 45 -2.24 -4.04 -15.75
C THR A 45 -3.75 -3.96 -15.66
N THR A 46 -4.39 -4.93 -15.00
CA THR A 46 -5.86 -4.98 -14.85
C THR A 46 -6.37 -3.77 -14.06
N VAL A 47 -5.76 -3.47 -12.91
CA VAL A 47 -6.20 -2.36 -12.06
C VAL A 47 -5.84 -1.02 -12.69
N ALA A 48 -4.65 -0.86 -13.29
CA ALA A 48 -4.25 0.37 -13.96
C ALA A 48 -5.20 0.78 -15.10
N ASN A 49 -5.79 -0.20 -15.81
CA ASN A 49 -6.75 0.05 -16.89
C ASN A 49 -8.20 0.16 -16.41
N THR A 50 -8.45 0.07 -15.12
CA THR A 50 -9.80 0.24 -14.55
C THR A 50 -10.11 1.74 -14.40
N PRO A 51 -11.25 2.23 -14.94
CA PRO A 51 -11.61 3.63 -14.78
C PRO A 51 -11.67 4.08 -13.33
N GLY A 52 -11.09 5.24 -13.03
CA GLY A 52 -11.01 5.80 -11.68
C GLY A 52 -9.73 5.44 -10.93
N THR A 53 -8.85 4.59 -11.47
CA THR A 53 -7.55 4.32 -10.88
C THR A 53 -6.63 5.53 -11.04
N ARG A 54 -6.11 6.05 -9.92
CA ARG A 54 -5.19 7.20 -9.90
C ARG A 54 -3.77 6.82 -9.47
N ALA A 55 -3.64 5.72 -8.71
CA ALA A 55 -2.36 5.14 -8.28
C ALA A 55 -2.54 3.65 -8.02
N LEU A 56 -1.46 2.89 -7.98
CA LEU A 56 -1.45 1.49 -7.56
C LEU A 56 -0.75 1.35 -6.21
N ALA A 57 -1.21 0.38 -5.41
CA ALA A 57 -0.49 -0.09 -4.22
C ALA A 57 -0.15 -1.57 -4.37
N THR A 58 1.01 -2.01 -3.88
CA THR A 58 1.26 -3.44 -3.74
C THR A 58 0.83 -3.95 -2.35
N ALA A 59 0.77 -5.26 -2.18
CA ALA A 59 0.63 -5.90 -0.89
C ALA A 59 1.76 -6.93 -0.73
N SER A 60 2.61 -6.76 0.29
CA SER A 60 3.70 -7.70 0.62
C SER A 60 3.19 -9.11 0.80
N HIS A 61 2.12 -9.28 1.58
CA HIS A 61 1.41 -10.56 1.76
C HIS A 61 1.03 -11.21 0.42
N GLY A 62 0.45 -10.43 -0.52
CA GLY A 62 0.01 -10.95 -1.81
C GLY A 62 1.17 -11.38 -2.70
N ILE A 63 2.26 -10.61 -2.72
CA ILE A 63 3.49 -10.94 -3.46
C ILE A 63 4.14 -12.18 -2.86
N ALA A 64 4.33 -12.22 -1.53
CA ALA A 64 4.91 -13.36 -0.83
C ALA A 64 4.10 -14.63 -1.10
N ALA A 65 2.78 -14.60 -0.93
CA ALA A 65 1.90 -15.74 -1.20
C ALA A 65 1.99 -16.24 -2.65
N ALA A 66 2.01 -15.32 -3.64
CA ALA A 66 2.15 -15.68 -5.05
C ALA A 66 3.51 -16.33 -5.38
N ARG A 67 4.54 -16.07 -4.57
CA ARG A 67 5.88 -16.66 -4.67
C ARG A 67 6.09 -17.88 -3.77
N GLY A 68 5.07 -18.28 -2.98
CA GLY A 68 5.13 -19.44 -2.09
C GLY A 68 5.83 -19.17 -0.75
N TYR A 69 5.98 -17.91 -0.38
CA TYR A 69 6.52 -17.49 0.92
C TYR A 69 5.38 -17.14 1.90
N PRO A 70 5.55 -17.37 3.20
CA PRO A 70 4.72 -16.75 4.21
C PRO A 70 4.98 -15.24 4.29
N ASP A 71 4.04 -14.51 4.89
CA ASP A 71 4.16 -13.08 5.18
C ASP A 71 5.22 -12.80 6.27
N GLY A 72 5.67 -11.55 6.38
CA GLY A 72 6.55 -11.11 7.47
C GLY A 72 8.05 -11.18 7.15
N GLU A 73 8.48 -10.57 6.05
CA GLU A 73 9.88 -10.46 5.61
C GLU A 73 10.58 -11.81 5.34
N VAL A 74 9.79 -12.87 5.07
CA VAL A 74 10.34 -14.21 4.73
C VAL A 74 10.78 -14.28 3.28
N ILE A 75 10.06 -13.61 2.36
CA ILE A 75 10.54 -13.40 1.01
C ILE A 75 11.82 -12.55 1.03
N PRO A 76 12.92 -12.93 0.35
CA PRO A 76 14.12 -12.12 0.30
C PRO A 76 13.86 -10.72 -0.25
N ARG A 77 14.48 -9.68 0.35
CA ARG A 77 14.34 -8.29 -0.08
C ARG A 77 14.52 -8.10 -1.59
N ASP A 78 15.53 -8.73 -2.17
CA ASP A 78 15.84 -8.55 -3.58
C ASP A 78 14.77 -9.15 -4.49
N GLU A 79 14.08 -10.22 -4.06
CA GLU A 79 12.93 -10.78 -4.76
C GLU A 79 11.71 -9.84 -4.64
N MET A 80 11.44 -9.30 -3.45
CA MET A 80 10.38 -8.31 -3.24
C MET A 80 10.60 -7.07 -4.12
N ILE A 81 11.81 -6.52 -4.16
CA ILE A 81 12.17 -5.37 -4.99
C ILE A 81 12.01 -5.69 -6.49
N ALA A 82 12.39 -6.90 -6.92
CA ALA A 82 12.20 -7.31 -8.31
C ALA A 82 10.71 -7.34 -8.70
N GLU A 83 9.83 -7.86 -7.81
CA GLU A 83 8.38 -7.91 -8.05
C GLU A 83 7.75 -6.53 -8.08
N VAL A 84 8.04 -5.66 -7.11
CA VAL A 84 7.48 -4.30 -7.13
C VAL A 84 7.99 -3.51 -8.33
N GLY A 85 9.22 -3.75 -8.78
CA GLY A 85 9.76 -3.19 -10.02
C GLY A 85 9.05 -3.73 -11.27
N LEU A 86 8.69 -5.02 -11.29
CA LEU A 86 7.90 -5.59 -12.38
C LEU A 86 6.52 -4.94 -12.44
N ILE A 87 5.87 -4.74 -11.30
CA ILE A 87 4.58 -4.05 -11.18
C ILE A 87 4.69 -2.58 -11.63
N ALA A 88 5.70 -1.85 -11.18
CA ALA A 88 5.90 -0.44 -11.52
C ALA A 88 6.05 -0.20 -13.02
N ARG A 89 6.64 -1.14 -13.74
CA ARG A 89 6.79 -1.07 -15.22
C ARG A 89 5.50 -1.33 -16.01
N GLN A 90 4.42 -1.79 -15.37
CA GLN A 90 3.16 -2.06 -16.08
C GLN A 90 2.28 -0.81 -16.27
N THR A 91 2.66 0.33 -15.67
CA THR A 91 1.81 1.51 -15.65
C THR A 91 2.60 2.82 -15.65
N GLU A 92 1.98 3.85 -16.19
CA GLU A 92 2.45 5.24 -16.03
C GLU A 92 1.90 5.90 -14.76
N LEU A 93 0.98 5.26 -14.04
CA LEU A 93 0.47 5.76 -12.76
C LEU A 93 1.53 5.63 -11.67
N PRO A 94 1.45 6.46 -10.60
CA PRO A 94 2.28 6.27 -9.43
C PRO A 94 2.06 4.90 -8.78
N VAL A 95 3.15 4.26 -8.34
CA VAL A 95 3.11 2.99 -7.60
C VAL A 95 3.69 3.19 -6.21
N THR A 96 2.95 2.79 -5.17
CA THR A 96 3.41 2.70 -3.79
C THR A 96 3.54 1.24 -3.39
N ALA A 97 4.67 0.86 -2.79
CA ALA A 97 4.94 -0.52 -2.41
C ALA A 97 4.72 -0.76 -0.91
N ASP A 98 4.22 -1.94 -0.56
CA ASP A 98 4.26 -2.42 0.80
C ASP A 98 5.60 -3.14 1.01
N LEU A 99 6.49 -2.52 1.80
CA LEU A 99 7.87 -2.97 2.01
C LEU A 99 8.12 -3.46 3.44
N GLU A 100 7.04 -3.86 4.12
CA GLU A 100 7.06 -4.41 5.47
C GLU A 100 7.82 -3.48 6.44
N ALA A 101 8.77 -4.00 7.24
CA ALA A 101 9.59 -3.17 8.14
C ALA A 101 10.92 -2.70 7.52
N GLY A 102 11.13 -2.95 6.23
CA GLY A 102 12.31 -2.49 5.49
C GLY A 102 13.46 -3.47 5.49
N TYR A 103 13.22 -4.76 5.81
CA TYR A 103 14.22 -5.85 5.70
C TYR A 103 15.52 -5.56 6.48
N GLY A 104 15.40 -4.97 7.67
CA GLY A 104 16.54 -4.62 8.52
C GLY A 104 17.37 -3.41 8.04
N ASP A 105 17.04 -2.82 6.89
CA ASP A 105 17.71 -1.66 6.29
C ASP A 105 16.65 -0.77 5.59
N PRO A 106 15.83 -0.03 6.33
CA PRO A 106 14.72 0.76 5.77
C PRO A 106 15.19 1.74 4.70
N GLY A 107 16.25 2.50 4.95
CA GLY A 107 16.79 3.47 3.99
C GLY A 107 17.28 2.81 2.70
N GLY A 108 18.07 1.74 2.80
CA GLY A 108 18.55 0.99 1.64
C GLY A 108 17.43 0.30 0.86
N THR A 109 16.37 -0.15 1.55
CA THR A 109 15.20 -0.75 0.90
C THR A 109 14.40 0.29 0.10
N ILE A 110 14.19 1.49 0.65
CA ILE A 110 13.54 2.60 -0.06
C ILE A 110 14.38 3.05 -1.26
N ALA A 111 15.69 3.20 -1.11
CA ALA A 111 16.57 3.54 -2.23
C ALA A 111 16.43 2.54 -3.40
N ARG A 112 16.45 1.24 -3.11
CA ARG A 112 16.25 0.20 -4.13
C ARG A 112 14.85 0.22 -4.75
N ALA A 113 13.82 0.55 -3.98
CA ALA A 113 12.45 0.68 -4.50
C ALA A 113 12.34 1.88 -5.47
N ILE A 114 13.01 3.00 -5.17
CA ILE A 114 13.11 4.15 -6.08
C ILE A 114 13.81 3.75 -7.38
N ASP A 115 14.91 3.02 -7.31
CA ASP A 115 15.68 2.57 -8.49
C ASP A 115 14.84 1.73 -9.47
N VAL A 116 13.80 1.04 -8.98
CA VAL A 116 12.89 0.24 -9.82
C VAL A 116 11.59 0.96 -10.20
N GLY A 117 11.45 2.24 -9.85
CA GLY A 117 10.33 3.10 -10.28
C GLY A 117 9.17 3.23 -9.27
N VAL A 118 9.35 2.76 -8.05
CA VAL A 118 8.39 2.96 -6.94
C VAL A 118 8.56 4.36 -6.37
N VAL A 119 7.46 5.05 -6.09
CA VAL A 119 7.47 6.47 -5.67
C VAL A 119 6.82 6.71 -4.31
N GLY A 120 6.43 5.66 -3.62
CA GLY A 120 5.94 5.68 -2.24
C GLY A 120 6.01 4.29 -1.63
N ALA A 121 5.93 4.20 -0.30
CA ALA A 121 5.89 2.91 0.37
C ALA A 121 5.12 2.96 1.68
N ASN A 122 4.58 1.80 2.10
CA ASN A 122 4.30 1.52 3.50
C ASN A 122 5.58 1.03 4.16
N LEU A 123 5.84 1.49 5.37
CA LEU A 123 6.91 1.01 6.24
C LEU A 123 6.33 0.79 7.64
N GLU A 124 6.32 -0.45 8.14
CA GLU A 124 5.71 -0.80 9.40
C GLU A 124 6.69 -0.80 10.57
N ASP A 125 6.18 -0.49 11.76
CA ASP A 125 6.96 -0.41 12.98
C ASP A 125 7.12 -1.75 13.72
N GLN A 126 6.29 -2.76 13.41
CA GLN A 126 6.23 -4.06 14.11
C GLN A 126 6.11 -3.90 15.65
N LEU A 127 5.58 -2.75 16.12
CA LEU A 127 5.55 -2.35 17.55
C LEU A 127 6.93 -2.30 18.22
N ARG A 128 7.99 -2.04 17.47
CA ARG A 128 9.30 -1.75 18.05
C ARG A 128 9.24 -0.49 18.94
N PRO A 129 10.22 -0.28 19.84
CA PRO A 129 10.33 0.95 20.60
C PRO A 129 10.16 2.18 19.70
N LEU A 130 9.43 3.19 20.17
CA LEU A 130 9.09 4.36 19.35
C LEU A 130 10.33 5.01 18.72
N SER A 131 11.41 5.13 19.48
CA SER A 131 12.68 5.72 18.99
C SER A 131 13.28 4.94 17.81
N GLU A 132 13.18 3.61 17.81
CA GLU A 132 13.67 2.76 16.71
C GLU A 132 12.77 2.89 15.48
N ALA A 133 11.44 2.96 15.69
CA ALA A 133 10.48 3.16 14.62
C ALA A 133 10.63 4.54 13.97
N VAL A 134 10.84 5.60 14.76
CA VAL A 134 11.13 6.95 14.26
C VAL A 134 12.43 6.96 13.44
N ALA A 135 13.49 6.34 13.93
CA ALA A 135 14.75 6.26 13.19
C ALA A 135 14.61 5.53 11.84
N ALA A 136 13.73 4.51 11.76
CA ALA A 136 13.42 3.83 10.50
C ALA A 136 12.67 4.75 9.52
N VAL A 137 11.72 5.56 10.02
CA VAL A 137 11.00 6.56 9.21
C VAL A 137 11.97 7.62 8.69
N GLU A 138 12.84 8.18 9.56
CA GLU A 138 13.86 9.18 9.18
C GLU A 138 14.81 8.62 8.11
N ALA A 139 15.26 7.37 8.25
CA ALA A 139 16.13 6.72 7.26
C ALA A 139 15.42 6.55 5.90
N ALA A 140 14.13 6.21 5.90
CA ALA A 140 13.33 6.10 4.69
C ALA A 140 13.11 7.46 4.00
N VAL A 141 12.81 8.51 4.77
CA VAL A 141 12.67 9.88 4.26
C VAL A 141 13.98 10.37 3.66
N ALA A 142 15.10 10.21 4.38
CA ALA A 142 16.43 10.60 3.92
C ALA A 142 16.85 9.89 2.63
N ALA A 143 16.42 8.65 2.41
CA ALA A 143 16.67 7.94 1.15
C ALA A 143 15.96 8.59 -0.03
N GLY A 144 14.70 9.02 0.13
CA GLY A 144 13.96 9.79 -0.88
C GLY A 144 14.64 11.13 -1.19
N GLU A 145 15.02 11.88 -0.15
CA GLU A 145 15.73 13.15 -0.28
C GLU A 145 17.08 13.00 -1.00
N SER A 146 17.85 11.98 -0.64
CA SER A 146 19.15 11.67 -1.26
C SER A 146 19.02 11.32 -2.74
N ALA A 147 17.92 10.68 -3.12
CA ALA A 147 17.60 10.37 -4.52
C ALA A 147 17.01 11.58 -5.28
N GLY A 148 16.71 12.69 -4.62
CA GLY A 148 16.02 13.85 -5.20
C GLY A 148 14.57 13.56 -5.57
N VAL A 149 13.95 12.53 -4.97
CA VAL A 149 12.57 12.09 -5.23
C VAL A 149 11.69 12.46 -4.04
N PRO A 150 10.61 13.23 -4.23
CA PRO A 150 9.65 13.53 -3.16
C PRO A 150 8.82 12.28 -2.82
N PHE A 151 9.50 11.27 -2.27
CA PHE A 151 8.95 9.96 -1.99
C PHE A 151 7.79 10.03 -0.99
N ALA A 152 6.66 9.38 -1.28
CA ALA A 152 5.48 9.39 -0.42
C ALA A 152 5.55 8.24 0.60
N LEU A 153 6.14 8.50 1.77
CA LEU A 153 6.20 7.51 2.84
C LEU A 153 4.89 7.48 3.63
N ASN A 154 4.26 6.33 3.69
CA ASN A 154 3.09 6.02 4.49
C ASN A 154 3.55 5.19 5.70
N ALA A 155 3.87 5.85 6.80
CA ALA A 155 4.40 5.19 7.99
C ALA A 155 3.30 4.41 8.72
N ARG A 156 3.49 3.10 8.85
CA ARG A 156 2.51 2.17 9.41
C ARG A 156 2.84 1.86 10.86
N THR A 157 1.81 1.90 11.72
CA THR A 157 1.90 1.28 13.04
C THR A 157 1.10 -0.01 13.11
N ASP A 158 1.66 -0.99 13.75
CA ASP A 158 0.99 -2.26 14.05
C ASP A 158 0.25 -2.24 15.40
N ALA A 159 0.11 -1.07 16.04
CA ALA A 159 -0.50 -0.93 17.36
C ALA A 159 -1.87 -1.63 17.46
N TRP A 160 -2.71 -1.50 16.42
CA TRP A 160 -4.05 -2.09 16.42
C TRP A 160 -4.05 -3.60 16.15
N ILE A 161 -3.26 -4.07 15.19
CA ILE A 161 -3.24 -5.48 14.81
C ILE A 161 -2.41 -6.35 15.76
N ARG A 162 -1.45 -5.75 16.48
CA ARG A 162 -0.61 -6.41 17.48
C ARG A 162 -0.96 -6.00 18.92
N GLY A 163 -2.06 -5.27 19.13
CA GLY A 163 -2.48 -4.74 20.43
C GLY A 163 -2.72 -5.78 21.52
N GLY A 164 -3.01 -7.03 21.15
CA GLY A 164 -2.87 -8.21 22.02
C GLY A 164 -3.69 -8.19 23.32
N GLY A 165 -4.92 -7.68 23.34
CA GLY A 165 -5.77 -7.64 24.53
C GLY A 165 -5.54 -6.43 25.44
N ARG A 166 -4.76 -5.43 25.00
CA ARG A 166 -4.68 -4.10 25.61
C ARG A 166 -6.04 -3.40 25.55
N ASP A 167 -6.25 -2.43 26.44
CA ASP A 167 -7.43 -1.56 26.36
C ASP A 167 -7.48 -0.82 25.01
N PRO A 168 -8.63 -0.75 24.31
CA PRO A 168 -8.75 -0.06 23.03
C PRO A 168 -8.30 1.42 23.09
N GLN A 169 -8.53 2.11 24.23
CA GLN A 169 -8.09 3.50 24.40
C GLN A 169 -6.58 3.58 24.49
N GLU A 170 -5.91 2.65 25.19
CA GLU A 170 -4.45 2.60 25.27
C GLU A 170 -3.82 2.32 23.88
N ILE A 171 -4.48 1.49 23.06
CA ILE A 171 -4.03 1.24 21.68
C ILE A 171 -4.17 2.48 20.83
N LEU A 172 -5.30 3.21 20.97
CA LEU A 172 -5.55 4.45 20.24
C LEU A 172 -4.53 5.53 20.62
N ASP A 173 -4.27 5.69 21.92
CA ASP A 173 -3.31 6.68 22.43
C ASP A 173 -1.90 6.39 21.93
N ASP A 174 -1.45 5.12 21.94
CA ASP A 174 -0.17 4.67 21.38
C ASP A 174 -0.12 4.92 19.85
N ALA A 175 -1.20 4.62 19.12
CA ALA A 175 -1.27 4.88 17.69
C ALA A 175 -1.17 6.38 17.37
N ILE A 176 -1.81 7.24 18.15
CA ILE A 176 -1.74 8.70 18.00
C ILE A 176 -0.33 9.22 18.32
N GLU A 177 0.31 8.75 19.40
CA GLU A 177 1.67 9.13 19.75
C GLU A 177 2.65 8.76 18.61
N ARG A 178 2.58 7.53 18.11
CA ARG A 178 3.39 7.06 16.97
C ARG A 178 3.10 7.85 15.71
N GLY A 179 1.82 8.10 15.41
CA GLY A 179 1.41 8.85 14.22
C GLY A 179 2.00 10.26 14.21
N ARG A 180 1.96 10.98 15.34
CA ARG A 180 2.58 12.31 15.47
C ARG A 180 4.09 12.23 15.25
N ALA A 181 4.76 11.31 15.91
CA ALA A 181 6.20 11.14 15.78
C ALA A 181 6.64 10.81 14.35
N TYR A 182 5.87 9.99 13.63
CA TYR A 182 6.19 9.64 12.24
C TYR A 182 5.95 10.79 11.27
N LEU A 183 4.87 11.55 11.46
CA LEU A 183 4.61 12.76 10.66
C LEU A 183 5.66 13.83 10.92
N ASP A 184 6.08 14.02 12.18
CA ASP A 184 7.17 14.95 12.56
C ASP A 184 8.53 14.51 11.98
N ALA A 185 8.75 13.19 11.82
CA ALA A 185 9.93 12.61 11.16
C ALA A 185 9.87 12.70 9.62
N GLY A 186 8.83 13.30 9.04
CA GLY A 186 8.72 13.58 7.59
C GLY A 186 7.88 12.57 6.80
N ALA A 187 7.18 11.62 7.44
CA ALA A 187 6.24 10.75 6.73
C ALA A 187 5.14 11.58 6.05
N THR A 188 4.73 11.17 4.86
CA THR A 188 3.64 11.84 4.10
C THR A 188 2.28 11.59 4.75
N SER A 189 2.07 10.38 5.23
CA SER A 189 0.84 9.92 5.87
C SER A 189 1.13 8.86 6.92
N PHE A 190 0.14 8.64 7.77
CA PHE A 190 0.17 7.63 8.83
C PHE A 190 -0.83 6.52 8.51
N PHE A 191 -0.41 5.28 8.64
CA PHE A 191 -1.23 4.10 8.37
C PHE A 191 -1.47 3.28 9.64
N CYS A 192 -2.74 3.11 10.00
CA CYS A 192 -3.17 2.25 11.09
C CYS A 192 -4.06 1.12 10.52
N PRO A 193 -3.50 -0.05 10.21
CA PRO A 193 -4.28 -1.19 9.73
C PRO A 193 -5.08 -1.83 10.88
N GLY A 194 -6.25 -2.37 10.51
CA GLY A 194 -7.15 -3.05 11.43
C GLY A 194 -8.60 -2.74 11.13
N LYS A 195 -9.51 -3.45 11.80
CA LYS A 195 -10.93 -3.12 11.73
C LYS A 195 -11.23 -1.98 12.70
N LEU A 196 -11.21 -0.75 12.19
CA LEU A 196 -11.48 0.45 12.95
C LEU A 196 -12.95 0.87 12.78
N ASP A 197 -13.59 1.32 13.86
CA ASP A 197 -14.88 1.98 13.79
C ASP A 197 -14.76 3.47 13.46
N GLU A 198 -15.88 4.12 13.19
CA GLU A 198 -15.89 5.55 12.81
C GLU A 198 -15.33 6.46 13.90
N ASP A 199 -15.56 6.15 15.17
CA ASP A 199 -15.11 6.99 16.29
C ASP A 199 -13.58 6.91 16.42
N THR A 200 -13.00 5.74 16.28
CA THR A 200 -11.55 5.53 16.23
C THR A 200 -10.92 6.26 15.05
N ILE A 201 -11.52 6.15 13.84
CA ILE A 201 -11.02 6.84 12.64
C ILE A 201 -11.07 8.35 12.85
N ARG A 202 -12.18 8.88 13.37
CA ARG A 202 -12.34 10.31 13.69
C ARG A 202 -11.29 10.78 14.68
N ALA A 203 -11.07 10.04 15.77
CA ALA A 203 -10.07 10.38 16.77
C ALA A 203 -8.65 10.44 16.17
N LEU A 204 -8.31 9.51 15.27
CA LEU A 204 -7.03 9.52 14.54
C LEU A 204 -6.92 10.77 13.63
N VAL A 205 -7.97 11.09 12.86
CA VAL A 205 -7.97 12.26 11.96
C VAL A 205 -7.91 13.57 12.77
N ASP A 206 -8.69 13.69 13.84
CA ASP A 206 -8.69 14.88 14.71
C ASP A 206 -7.31 15.10 15.37
N ALA A 207 -6.62 14.02 15.75
CA ALA A 207 -5.34 14.08 16.41
C ALA A 207 -4.14 14.31 15.47
N LEU A 208 -4.20 13.79 14.23
CA LEU A 208 -3.08 13.78 13.27
C LEU A 208 -3.28 14.78 12.12
N GLY A 209 -4.49 15.26 11.93
CA GLY A 209 -4.88 16.18 10.86
C GLY A 209 -5.62 15.51 9.71
N GLU A 210 -6.47 16.30 9.05
CA GLU A 210 -7.12 15.89 7.81
C GLU A 210 -6.08 15.52 6.75
N ARG A 211 -6.38 14.48 5.98
CA ARG A 211 -5.52 13.99 4.89
C ARG A 211 -4.15 13.48 5.36
N LYS A 212 -4.06 13.03 6.62
CA LYS A 212 -2.83 12.39 7.15
C LYS A 212 -3.04 10.91 7.49
N VAL A 213 -4.29 10.46 7.63
CA VAL A 213 -4.60 9.09 8.04
C VAL A 213 -4.88 8.21 6.83
N ASN A 214 -4.25 7.04 6.77
CA ASN A 214 -4.57 5.94 5.88
C ASN A 214 -5.18 4.79 6.69
N VAL A 215 -6.17 4.11 6.11
CA VAL A 215 -6.81 2.93 6.70
C VAL A 215 -6.83 1.77 5.72
N ILE A 216 -7.08 0.55 6.23
CA ILE A 216 -7.30 -0.62 5.38
C ILE A 216 -8.80 -0.90 5.26
N GLY A 217 -9.28 -1.10 4.04
CA GLY A 217 -10.65 -1.53 3.77
C GLY A 217 -10.79 -3.03 4.02
N VAL A 218 -11.41 -3.39 5.13
CA VAL A 218 -11.74 -4.78 5.47
C VAL A 218 -13.25 -4.94 5.61
N PRO A 219 -13.79 -6.17 5.56
CA PRO A 219 -15.23 -6.40 5.72
C PRO A 219 -15.78 -5.78 7.01
N GLY A 220 -16.82 -4.95 6.86
CA GLY A 220 -17.48 -4.25 7.97
C GLY A 220 -16.86 -2.91 8.34
N MET A 221 -15.89 -2.40 7.58
CA MET A 221 -15.42 -1.01 7.66
C MET A 221 -16.45 -0.04 7.01
N PRO A 222 -16.39 1.28 7.34
CA PRO A 222 -17.15 2.30 6.63
C PRO A 222 -16.88 2.28 5.11
N SER A 223 -17.86 2.70 4.31
CA SER A 223 -17.70 2.83 2.87
C SER A 223 -16.59 3.83 2.50
N THR A 224 -16.02 3.71 1.30
CA THR A 224 -15.01 4.68 0.81
C THR A 224 -15.54 6.10 0.79
N GLN A 225 -16.82 6.31 0.44
CA GLN A 225 -17.46 7.61 0.56
C GLN A 225 -17.41 8.13 2.00
N ARG A 226 -17.81 7.28 2.96
CA ARG A 226 -17.82 7.66 4.37
C ARG A 226 -16.42 7.93 4.92
N LEU A 227 -15.42 7.16 4.53
CA LEU A 227 -14.01 7.41 4.87
C LEU A 227 -13.53 8.78 4.37
N GLY A 228 -13.93 9.17 3.15
CA GLY A 228 -13.65 10.51 2.62
C GLY A 228 -14.28 11.64 3.46
N GLU A 229 -15.56 11.46 3.87
CA GLU A 229 -16.27 12.40 4.75
C GLU A 229 -15.63 12.53 6.15
N LEU A 230 -14.96 11.47 6.61
CA LEU A 230 -14.22 11.46 7.88
C LEU A 230 -12.82 12.10 7.77
N GLY A 231 -12.40 12.59 6.60
CA GLY A 231 -11.11 13.24 6.41
C GLY A 231 -9.93 12.30 6.19
N VAL A 232 -10.17 11.01 5.94
CA VAL A 232 -9.13 10.03 5.60
C VAL A 232 -8.45 10.42 4.28
N ALA A 233 -7.12 10.32 4.22
CA ALA A 233 -6.35 10.61 3.01
C ALA A 233 -6.41 9.49 1.99
N ARG A 234 -6.28 8.24 2.47
CA ARG A 234 -6.12 7.06 1.61
C ARG A 234 -6.81 5.85 2.24
N VAL A 235 -7.38 5.01 1.39
CA VAL A 235 -7.76 3.65 1.74
C VAL A 235 -7.09 2.66 0.79
N SER A 236 -6.55 1.59 1.34
CA SER A 236 -6.01 0.44 0.61
C SER A 236 -6.66 -0.85 1.14
N PHE A 237 -6.52 -1.97 0.42
CA PHE A 237 -7.23 -3.21 0.77
C PHE A 237 -6.29 -4.34 1.23
N GLY A 238 -4.97 -4.12 1.19
CA GLY A 238 -3.98 -5.12 1.59
C GLY A 238 -4.20 -6.46 0.89
N PRO A 239 -4.28 -7.59 1.64
CA PRO A 239 -4.48 -8.91 1.04
C PRO A 239 -5.90 -9.16 0.51
N TRP A 240 -6.87 -8.29 0.83
CA TRP A 240 -8.27 -8.54 0.50
C TRP A 240 -8.56 -8.51 -1.00
N SER A 241 -7.86 -7.70 -1.78
CA SER A 241 -7.99 -7.71 -3.25
C SER A 241 -7.60 -9.08 -3.85
N GLN A 242 -6.51 -9.69 -3.35
CA GLN A 242 -6.11 -11.04 -3.74
C GLN A 242 -7.16 -12.07 -3.27
N ASN A 243 -7.65 -11.96 -2.04
CA ASN A 243 -8.70 -12.86 -1.53
C ASN A 243 -9.99 -12.79 -2.36
N VAL A 244 -10.38 -11.62 -2.86
CA VAL A 244 -11.51 -11.48 -3.79
C VAL A 244 -11.26 -12.27 -5.08
N ALA A 245 -10.07 -12.13 -5.68
CA ALA A 245 -9.71 -12.87 -6.90
C ALA A 245 -9.66 -14.38 -6.67
N LEU A 246 -9.05 -14.82 -5.56
CA LEU A 246 -8.95 -16.24 -5.19
C LEU A 246 -10.32 -16.84 -4.87
N THR A 247 -11.23 -16.09 -4.23
CA THR A 247 -12.60 -16.52 -3.98
C THR A 247 -13.34 -16.78 -5.30
N ALA A 248 -13.23 -15.86 -6.26
CA ALA A 248 -13.85 -16.06 -7.56
C ALA A 248 -13.28 -17.28 -8.30
N LEU A 249 -11.97 -17.51 -8.22
CA LEU A 249 -11.32 -18.68 -8.81
C LEU A 249 -11.76 -20.00 -8.13
N ALA A 250 -11.86 -20.01 -6.79
CA ALA A 250 -12.33 -21.18 -6.04
C ALA A 250 -13.78 -21.51 -6.42
N SER A 251 -14.67 -20.51 -6.47
CA SER A 251 -16.07 -20.71 -6.88
C SER A 251 -16.19 -21.26 -8.31
N LEU A 252 -15.38 -20.76 -9.24
CA LEU A 252 -15.32 -21.31 -10.60
C LEU A 252 -14.90 -22.79 -10.58
N ALA A 253 -13.90 -23.16 -9.79
CA ALA A 253 -13.42 -24.53 -9.70
C ALA A 253 -14.50 -25.47 -9.11
N GLU A 254 -15.18 -25.03 -8.04
CA GLU A 254 -16.29 -25.77 -7.43
C GLU A 254 -17.43 -25.99 -8.43
N ASP A 255 -17.87 -24.95 -9.13
CA ASP A 255 -18.92 -25.05 -10.15
C ASP A 255 -18.52 -25.97 -11.30
N ALA A 256 -17.30 -25.84 -11.82
CA ALA A 256 -16.80 -26.67 -12.92
C ALA A 256 -16.73 -28.16 -12.52
N TYR A 257 -16.26 -28.47 -11.33
CA TYR A 257 -16.19 -29.84 -10.82
C TYR A 257 -17.58 -30.43 -10.55
N ALA A 258 -18.59 -29.59 -10.28
CA ALA A 258 -19.99 -30.00 -10.16
C ALA A 258 -20.71 -30.11 -11.52
N GLY A 259 -20.02 -29.92 -12.64
CA GLY A 259 -20.60 -30.01 -14.00
C GLY A 259 -21.16 -28.69 -14.55
N GLY A 260 -20.87 -27.58 -13.89
CA GLY A 260 -21.20 -26.23 -14.35
C GLY A 260 -20.17 -25.69 -15.39
N GLY A 261 -20.22 -24.40 -15.66
CA GLY A 261 -19.38 -23.73 -16.65
C GLY A 261 -18.90 -22.35 -16.21
N LEU A 262 -18.34 -21.60 -17.15
CA LEU A 262 -17.89 -20.23 -16.87
C LEU A 262 -19.06 -19.32 -16.45
N PRO A 263 -18.88 -18.47 -15.43
CA PRO A 263 -19.89 -17.49 -15.04
C PRO A 263 -20.26 -16.56 -16.20
N GLU A 264 -21.55 -16.23 -16.32
CA GLU A 264 -22.00 -15.22 -17.27
C GLU A 264 -21.32 -13.87 -16.95
N GLY A 265 -20.94 -13.14 -18.01
CA GLY A 265 -20.27 -11.85 -17.87
C GLY A 265 -18.76 -11.93 -17.62
N THR A 266 -18.14 -13.14 -17.63
CA THR A 266 -16.68 -13.27 -17.61
C THR A 266 -16.05 -12.49 -18.76
N ARG A 267 -15.18 -11.52 -18.43
CA ARG A 267 -14.53 -10.63 -19.41
C ARG A 267 -13.13 -11.15 -19.75
N LYS A 268 -12.71 -10.94 -21.00
CA LYS A 268 -11.31 -11.13 -21.39
C LYS A 268 -10.53 -9.87 -21.04
N LEU A 269 -9.63 -9.97 -20.04
CA LEU A 269 -8.85 -8.85 -19.49
C LEU A 269 -7.35 -8.89 -19.87
N ASN A 270 -6.91 -9.94 -20.56
CA ASN A 270 -5.52 -10.17 -20.97
C ASN A 270 -5.44 -10.55 -22.46
#